data_542351dda67671ff6b63a2b0b7ea762c
#
_entry.id   542351dda67671ff6b63a2b0b7ea762c
#
_cell.length_a   1.000
_cell.length_b   1.000
_cell.length_c   1.000
_cell.angle_alpha   90.00
_cell.angle_beta   90.00
_cell.angle_gamma   90.00
#
_symmetry.space_group_name_H-M   'P 1'
#
loop_
_entity.id
_entity.type
_entity.pdbx_description
1 polymer ?
#
loop_
_entity_poly.entity_id
_entity_poly.type
_entity_poly.pdbx_seq_one_letter_code
_entity_poly.pdbx_strand_id
1 'polypeptide(L)'
;MHTGQHIRTDAGSSWFFDAGRIALDFAHTGGFADDSAGRRPRSQLGELLASPADLDEWLSEHTEPIDVGASGRELQDARALRAAIARLAVAAAPAPASTAAERTAVAAGLRAGAGRTRPAPDDIDTVNLFAALPDVPPSLPGGRRRAGANRVRLAQALSSVARDAGALFTEVGFDDVEADGRPTRLSRCSAEDCGLVFYDSSRGGTRRWCSMQRCGNRAKVRAHRARRAAE
;
A
#
# COMPACT_ATOMS: atom_id res chain seq x y z
N MET A 1 1.27 -15.39 3.67
CA MET A 1 1.68 -14.02 3.27
C MET A 1 1.75 -13.15 4.52
N HIS A 2 2.80 -12.37 4.65
CA HIS A 2 3.01 -11.46 5.75
C HIS A 2 2.90 -10.02 5.26
N THR A 3 2.31 -9.13 6.06
CA THR A 3 2.24 -7.69 5.80
C THR A 3 3.21 -6.93 6.68
N GLY A 4 3.59 -5.74 6.23
CA GLY A 4 4.51 -4.85 6.94
C GLY A 4 5.98 -5.05 6.58
N GLN A 5 6.69 -3.96 6.47
CA GLN A 5 8.08 -3.88 6.05
C GLN A 5 8.80 -2.70 6.70
N HIS A 6 10.13 -2.75 6.72
CA HIS A 6 10.92 -1.57 7.08
C HIS A 6 11.13 -0.71 5.84
N ILE A 7 10.56 0.50 5.86
CA ILE A 7 10.75 1.49 4.81
C ILE A 7 11.80 2.53 5.24
N ARG A 8 12.56 3.03 4.26
CA ARG A 8 13.58 4.05 4.46
C ARG A 8 13.22 5.31 3.69
N THR A 9 13.63 6.46 4.20
CA THR A 9 13.62 7.71 3.44
C THR A 9 15.00 7.96 2.83
N ASP A 10 15.05 8.78 1.80
CA ASP A 10 16.33 9.25 1.23
C ASP A 10 17.21 9.97 2.28
N ALA A 11 16.59 10.52 3.34
CA ALA A 11 17.27 11.10 4.49
C ALA A 11 17.78 10.07 5.51
N GLY A 12 17.70 8.76 5.23
CA GLY A 12 18.23 7.68 6.06
C GLY A 12 17.36 7.27 7.27
N SER A 13 16.19 7.89 7.48
CA SER A 13 15.27 7.45 8.53
C SER A 13 14.58 6.15 8.14
N SER A 14 14.53 5.17 9.07
CA SER A 14 13.83 3.90 8.87
C SER A 14 12.77 3.68 9.95
N TRP A 15 11.66 3.04 9.58
CA TRP A 15 10.61 2.63 10.52
C TRP A 15 9.81 1.47 9.94
N PHE A 16 9.19 0.68 10.82
CA PHE A 16 8.26 -0.36 10.42
C PHE A 16 6.93 0.26 9.96
N PHE A 17 6.45 -0.16 8.80
CA PHE A 17 5.18 0.25 8.23
C PHE A 17 4.43 -0.97 7.72
N ASP A 18 3.22 -1.15 8.21
CA ASP A 18 2.27 -2.16 7.74
C ASP A 18 1.13 -1.43 7.04
N ALA A 19 1.04 -1.62 5.73
CA ALA A 19 -0.03 -1.04 4.93
C ALA A 19 -1.34 -1.84 4.99
N GLY A 20 -1.37 -2.99 5.67
CA GLY A 20 -2.54 -3.82 5.89
C GLY A 20 -2.90 -4.76 4.72
N ARG A 21 -2.22 -4.67 3.60
CA ARG A 21 -2.35 -5.53 2.41
C ARG A 21 -0.99 -5.67 1.74
N ILE A 22 -0.64 -6.90 1.30
CA ILE A 22 0.65 -7.15 0.67
C ILE A 22 0.85 -6.32 -0.60
N ALA A 23 -0.22 -6.11 -1.38
CA ALA A 23 -0.17 -5.27 -2.56
C ALA A 23 0.21 -3.81 -2.24
N LEU A 24 -0.27 -3.27 -1.11
CA LEU A 24 0.10 -1.93 -0.67
C LEU A 24 1.52 -1.88 -0.12
N ASP A 25 1.97 -2.91 0.62
CA ASP A 25 3.36 -3.00 1.05
C ASP A 25 4.29 -3.05 -0.16
N PHE A 26 3.95 -3.85 -1.19
CA PHE A 26 4.67 -3.89 -2.45
C PHE A 26 4.70 -2.52 -3.14
N ALA A 27 3.57 -1.82 -3.20
CA ALA A 27 3.51 -0.47 -3.76
C ALA A 27 4.45 0.51 -3.05
N HIS A 28 4.69 0.31 -1.75
CA HIS A 28 5.57 1.14 -0.93
C HIS A 28 7.05 0.72 -0.93
N THR A 29 7.45 -0.24 -1.75
CA THR A 29 8.88 -0.58 -1.94
C THR A 29 9.65 0.47 -2.73
N GLY A 30 8.98 1.47 -3.28
CA GLY A 30 9.58 2.62 -3.97
C GLY A 30 8.79 3.90 -3.70
N GLY A 31 9.28 5.01 -4.23
CA GLY A 31 8.57 6.28 -4.15
C GLY A 31 7.21 6.19 -4.84
N PHE A 32 6.15 6.65 -4.17
CA PHE A 32 4.88 6.91 -4.85
C PHE A 32 5.14 8.01 -5.87
N ALA A 33 4.82 7.74 -7.13
CA ALA A 33 4.81 8.75 -8.17
C ALA A 33 3.85 9.88 -7.78
N ASP A 34 4.20 11.11 -8.18
CA ASP A 34 3.46 12.34 -7.91
C ASP A 34 1.94 12.12 -7.87
N ASP A 35 1.32 12.60 -6.79
CA ASP A 35 -0.08 12.88 -6.85
C ASP A 35 -0.29 13.97 -7.92
N SER A 36 -1.40 13.91 -8.64
CA SER A 36 -1.80 14.86 -9.68
C SER A 36 -1.87 16.34 -9.20
N ALA A 37 -1.54 16.61 -7.94
CA ALA A 37 -1.47 17.92 -7.30
C ALA A 37 -0.03 18.43 -7.14
N GLY A 38 1.00 17.73 -7.65
CA GLY A 38 2.39 18.17 -7.60
C GLY A 38 2.99 18.24 -6.19
N ARG A 39 2.32 17.68 -5.20
CA ARG A 39 2.84 17.60 -3.84
C ARG A 39 3.71 16.35 -3.72
N ARG A 40 4.99 16.52 -3.89
CA ARG A 40 5.95 15.47 -3.50
C ARG A 40 5.75 15.17 -2.02
N PRO A 41 5.40 13.90 -1.64
CA PRO A 41 5.46 13.52 -0.24
C PRO A 41 6.86 13.85 0.27
N ARG A 42 6.99 14.57 1.37
CA ARG A 42 8.31 14.85 2.00
C ARG A 42 9.03 13.58 2.46
N SER A 43 8.31 12.47 2.56
CA SER A 43 8.90 11.16 2.69
C SER A 43 9.11 10.58 1.29
N GLN A 44 10.15 11.00 0.60
CA GLN A 44 10.67 10.21 -0.51
C GLN A 44 11.10 8.88 0.11
N LEU A 45 10.36 7.82 -0.23
CA LEU A 45 10.76 6.47 0.13
C LEU A 45 11.97 6.12 -0.73
N GLY A 46 13.01 5.61 -0.11
CA GLY A 46 14.13 5.02 -0.82
C GLY A 46 13.66 3.81 -1.63
N GLU A 47 14.33 3.53 -2.73
CA GLU A 47 14.07 2.36 -3.55
C GLU A 47 14.50 1.10 -2.79
N LEU A 48 13.55 0.22 -2.48
CA LEU A 48 13.82 -1.07 -1.82
C LEU A 48 14.08 -2.19 -2.82
N LEU A 49 13.61 -2.06 -4.06
CA LEU A 49 13.85 -3.01 -5.14
C LEU A 49 14.93 -2.47 -6.09
N ALA A 50 16.13 -2.18 -5.59
CA ALA A 50 17.21 -1.59 -6.38
C ALA A 50 17.85 -2.60 -7.34
N SER A 51 17.91 -3.88 -6.94
CA SER A 51 18.49 -4.98 -7.70
C SER A 51 17.55 -6.18 -7.79
N PRO A 52 17.81 -7.15 -8.69
CA PRO A 52 17.08 -8.42 -8.72
C PRO A 52 17.11 -9.16 -7.39
N ALA A 53 18.22 -9.12 -6.66
CA ALA A 53 18.36 -9.77 -5.36
C ALA A 53 17.44 -9.15 -4.31
N ASP A 54 17.25 -7.82 -4.32
CA ASP A 54 16.31 -7.15 -3.42
C ASP A 54 14.87 -7.58 -3.69
N LEU A 55 14.52 -7.84 -4.95
CA LEU A 55 13.20 -8.35 -5.33
C LEU A 55 12.99 -9.77 -4.78
N ASP A 56 13.99 -10.65 -4.92
CA ASP A 56 13.94 -12.01 -4.39
C ASP A 56 13.80 -12.03 -2.87
N GLU A 57 14.57 -11.20 -2.17
CA GLU A 57 14.52 -11.05 -0.72
C GLU A 57 13.13 -10.58 -0.29
N TRP A 58 12.64 -9.49 -0.87
CA TRP A 58 11.32 -8.94 -0.53
C TRP A 58 10.18 -9.95 -0.75
N LEU A 59 10.15 -10.61 -1.91
CA LEU A 59 9.12 -11.60 -2.22
C LEU A 59 9.22 -12.82 -1.30
N SER A 60 10.44 -13.28 -1.01
CA SER A 60 10.67 -14.43 -0.11
C SER A 60 10.25 -14.15 1.33
N GLU A 61 10.37 -12.90 1.79
CA GLU A 61 9.91 -12.49 3.12
C GLU A 61 8.39 -12.40 3.22
N HIS A 62 7.71 -12.03 2.13
CA HIS A 62 6.27 -11.73 2.14
C HIS A 62 5.40 -12.87 1.60
N THR A 63 5.96 -13.76 0.80
CA THR A 63 5.24 -14.90 0.22
C THR A 63 5.85 -16.22 0.65
N GLU A 64 6.60 -16.86 -0.22
CA GLU A 64 7.33 -18.11 -0.02
C GLU A 64 8.72 -17.96 -0.65
N PRO A 65 9.75 -18.71 -0.21
CA PRO A 65 11.09 -18.63 -0.78
C PRO A 65 11.10 -18.81 -2.30
N ILE A 66 11.76 -17.93 -3.02
CA ILE A 66 11.87 -17.95 -4.48
C ILE A 66 12.84 -19.07 -4.92
N ASP A 67 12.48 -19.82 -5.96
CA ASP A 67 13.24 -20.98 -6.45
C ASP A 67 14.47 -20.56 -7.27
N VAL A 68 14.27 -19.66 -8.22
CA VAL A 68 15.32 -19.15 -9.11
C VAL A 68 15.34 -17.62 -8.98
N GLY A 69 16.52 -17.08 -8.79
CA GLY A 69 16.71 -15.64 -8.61
C GLY A 69 16.19 -14.80 -9.79
N ALA A 70 15.70 -13.62 -9.48
CA ALA A 70 15.14 -12.68 -10.44
C ALA A 70 16.18 -12.24 -11.48
N SER A 71 15.75 -12.08 -12.71
CA SER A 71 16.50 -11.39 -13.77
C SER A 71 16.26 -9.86 -13.74
N GLY A 72 17.10 -9.10 -14.41
CA GLY A 72 16.90 -7.67 -14.58
C GLY A 72 15.60 -7.31 -15.28
N ARG A 73 15.09 -8.16 -16.19
CA ARG A 73 13.80 -7.97 -16.85
C ARG A 73 12.65 -8.17 -15.87
N GLU A 74 12.68 -9.22 -15.09
CA GLU A 74 11.66 -9.47 -14.07
C GLU A 74 11.60 -8.39 -13.00
N LEU A 75 12.76 -7.79 -12.65
CA LEU A 75 12.78 -6.60 -11.80
C LEU A 75 12.06 -5.40 -12.44
N GLN A 76 12.24 -5.19 -13.75
CA GLN A 76 11.52 -4.12 -14.47
C GLN A 76 10.02 -4.39 -14.50
N ASP A 77 9.62 -5.63 -14.77
CA ASP A 77 8.23 -6.05 -14.78
C ASP A 77 7.59 -5.89 -13.38
N ALA A 78 8.30 -6.29 -12.33
CA ALA A 78 7.88 -6.11 -10.94
C ALA A 78 7.71 -4.62 -10.56
N ARG A 79 8.63 -3.75 -11.01
CA ARG A 79 8.52 -2.30 -10.81
C ARG A 79 7.35 -1.71 -11.60
N ALA A 80 7.02 -2.23 -12.77
CA ALA A 80 5.84 -1.80 -13.53
C ALA A 80 4.55 -2.16 -12.80
N LEU A 81 4.43 -3.41 -12.29
CA LEU A 81 3.31 -3.83 -11.45
C LEU A 81 3.20 -2.95 -10.20
N ARG A 82 4.30 -2.72 -9.49
CA ARG A 82 4.37 -1.84 -8.32
C ARG A 82 3.82 -0.45 -8.62
N ALA A 83 4.26 0.15 -9.71
CA ALA A 83 3.84 1.49 -10.12
C ALA A 83 2.34 1.55 -10.46
N ALA A 84 1.81 0.52 -11.13
CA ALA A 84 0.38 0.40 -11.40
C ALA A 84 -0.44 0.31 -10.09
N ILE A 85 -0.05 -0.57 -9.17
CA ILE A 85 -0.71 -0.69 -7.86
C ILE A 85 -0.65 0.63 -7.09
N ALA A 86 0.49 1.32 -7.09
CA ALA A 86 0.65 2.61 -6.41
C ALA A 86 -0.31 3.67 -6.96
N ARG A 87 -0.42 3.81 -8.29
CA ARG A 87 -1.36 4.75 -8.92
C ARG A 87 -2.82 4.39 -8.64
N LEU A 88 -3.18 3.11 -8.73
CA LEU A 88 -4.52 2.64 -8.37
C LEU A 88 -4.84 2.92 -6.89
N ALA A 89 -3.90 2.70 -5.98
CA ALA A 89 -4.08 3.01 -4.56
C ALA A 89 -4.30 4.51 -4.31
N VAL A 90 -3.56 5.37 -5.02
CA VAL A 90 -3.77 6.83 -4.98
C VAL A 90 -5.13 7.21 -5.55
N ALA A 91 -5.55 6.58 -6.66
CA ALA A 91 -6.85 6.85 -7.28
C ALA A 91 -8.02 6.44 -6.37
N ALA A 92 -7.93 5.26 -5.74
CA ALA A 92 -8.99 4.72 -4.89
C ALA A 92 -9.03 5.34 -3.49
N ALA A 93 -7.90 5.83 -2.95
CA ALA A 93 -7.87 6.39 -1.61
C ALA A 93 -8.41 7.82 -1.57
N PRO A 94 -9.38 8.15 -0.70
CA PRO A 94 -9.90 9.51 -0.57
C PRO A 94 -8.80 10.46 -0.12
N ALA A 95 -8.89 11.72 -0.53
CA ALA A 95 -8.00 12.76 -0.04
C ALA A 95 -8.12 12.89 1.49
N PRO A 96 -7.02 13.12 2.21
CA PRO A 96 -7.10 13.30 3.65
C PRO A 96 -7.95 14.55 3.98
N ALA A 97 -8.80 14.43 5.01
CA ALA A 97 -9.62 15.54 5.47
C ALA A 97 -8.72 16.69 5.97
N SER A 98 -8.82 17.85 5.33
CA SER A 98 -7.96 19.01 5.58
C SER A 98 -8.43 19.86 6.76
N THR A 99 -9.75 19.96 6.96
CA THR A 99 -10.37 20.79 8.03
C THR A 99 -10.93 19.94 9.18
N ALA A 100 -11.15 20.59 10.32
CA ALA A 100 -11.80 19.94 11.47
C ALA A 100 -13.25 19.54 11.14
N ALA A 101 -13.97 20.37 10.41
CA ALA A 101 -15.35 20.09 9.96
C ALA A 101 -15.40 18.87 9.02
N GLU A 102 -14.47 18.79 8.07
CA GLU A 102 -14.33 17.64 7.18
C GLU A 102 -14.02 16.36 7.95
N ARG A 103 -13.14 16.44 8.96
CA ARG A 103 -12.83 15.28 9.81
C ARG A 103 -14.04 14.78 10.58
N THR A 104 -14.86 15.71 11.09
CA THR A 104 -16.11 15.39 11.79
C THR A 104 -17.11 14.75 10.83
N ALA A 105 -17.26 15.29 9.62
CA ALA A 105 -18.15 14.75 8.60
C ALA A 105 -17.73 13.32 8.18
N VAL A 106 -16.43 13.08 7.97
CA VAL A 106 -15.91 11.74 7.69
C VAL A 106 -16.16 10.78 8.85
N ALA A 107 -15.95 11.21 10.10
CA ALA A 107 -16.19 10.39 11.28
C ALA A 107 -17.69 10.06 11.48
N ALA A 108 -18.58 10.94 11.00
CA ALA A 108 -20.02 10.75 11.01
C ALA A 108 -20.55 9.98 9.78
N GLY A 109 -19.67 9.52 8.88
CA GLY A 109 -20.09 8.84 7.64
C GLY A 109 -20.79 9.75 6.62
N LEU A 110 -20.74 11.07 6.82
CA LEU A 110 -21.44 12.05 5.98
C LEU A 110 -20.65 12.46 4.73
N ARG A 111 -19.41 12.02 4.60
CA ARG A 111 -18.54 12.35 3.48
C ARG A 111 -18.22 11.12 2.66
N ALA A 112 -18.77 11.05 1.48
CA ALA A 112 -18.29 10.17 0.42
C ALA A 112 -16.91 10.67 -0.06
N GLY A 113 -16.06 9.76 -0.45
CA GLY A 113 -14.64 9.90 -0.77
C GLY A 113 -14.22 11.00 -1.73
N ALA A 114 -14.40 12.26 -1.35
CA ALA A 114 -13.95 13.40 -2.14
C ALA A 114 -12.46 13.28 -2.49
N GLY A 115 -12.12 13.48 -3.77
CA GLY A 115 -10.75 13.44 -4.27
C GLY A 115 -10.27 12.08 -4.76
N ARG A 116 -11.16 11.10 -4.93
CA ARG A 116 -10.88 9.91 -5.72
C ARG A 116 -10.78 10.31 -7.21
N THR A 117 -9.94 9.62 -7.92
CA THR A 117 -9.77 9.84 -9.36
C THR A 117 -10.08 8.56 -10.12
N ARG A 118 -10.51 8.72 -11.37
CA ARG A 118 -10.72 7.55 -12.22
C ARG A 118 -9.39 6.82 -12.46
N PRO A 119 -9.36 5.49 -12.30
CA PRO A 119 -8.14 4.73 -12.55
C PRO A 119 -7.78 4.75 -14.04
N ALA A 120 -6.48 4.72 -14.34
CA ALA A 120 -6.03 4.54 -15.71
C ALA A 120 -6.28 3.09 -16.16
N PRO A 121 -6.87 2.85 -17.34
CA PRO A 121 -7.09 1.50 -17.83
C PRO A 121 -5.82 0.65 -17.90
N ASP A 122 -4.71 1.24 -18.33
CA ASP A 122 -3.41 0.55 -18.45
C ASP A 122 -2.90 0.02 -17.08
N ASP A 123 -3.22 0.69 -15.98
CA ASP A 123 -2.87 0.23 -14.64
C ASP A 123 -3.72 -0.99 -14.24
N ILE A 124 -5.00 -0.96 -14.57
CA ILE A 124 -5.90 -2.10 -14.36
C ILE A 124 -5.44 -3.28 -15.19
N ASP A 125 -5.12 -3.07 -16.46
CA ASP A 125 -4.64 -4.12 -17.36
C ASP A 125 -3.32 -4.72 -16.88
N THR A 126 -2.42 -3.89 -16.36
CA THR A 126 -1.16 -4.35 -15.78
C THR A 126 -1.42 -5.29 -14.59
N VAL A 127 -2.27 -4.90 -13.65
CA VAL A 127 -2.62 -5.75 -12.51
C VAL A 127 -3.29 -7.05 -12.98
N ASN A 128 -4.24 -6.98 -13.92
CA ASN A 128 -4.94 -8.14 -14.47
C ASN A 128 -3.99 -9.11 -15.17
N LEU A 129 -3.01 -8.61 -15.93
CA LEU A 129 -2.00 -9.41 -16.60
C LEU A 129 -1.22 -10.29 -15.61
N PHE A 130 -0.72 -9.71 -14.52
CA PHE A 130 -0.02 -10.46 -13.49
C PHE A 130 -0.95 -11.37 -12.69
N ALA A 131 -2.16 -10.95 -12.37
CA ALA A 131 -3.14 -11.75 -11.64
C ALA A 131 -3.61 -12.99 -12.42
N ALA A 132 -3.52 -12.98 -13.77
CA ALA A 132 -3.84 -14.12 -14.62
C ALA A 132 -2.77 -15.22 -14.59
N LEU A 133 -1.56 -14.94 -14.11
CA LEU A 133 -0.50 -15.95 -13.98
C LEU A 133 -0.86 -16.95 -12.87
N PRO A 134 -0.25 -18.18 -12.89
CA PRO A 134 -0.41 -19.15 -11.80
C PRO A 134 -0.06 -18.51 -10.45
N ASP A 135 -0.89 -18.76 -9.44
CA ASP A 135 -0.66 -18.29 -8.07
C ASP A 135 0.24 -19.26 -7.28
N VAL A 136 0.70 -18.82 -6.12
CA VAL A 136 1.34 -19.68 -5.13
C VAL A 136 0.30 -20.72 -4.67
N PRO A 137 0.54 -22.03 -4.85
CA PRO A 137 -0.43 -23.04 -4.45
C PRO A 137 -0.58 -23.04 -2.93
N PRO A 138 -1.82 -23.09 -2.41
CA PRO A 138 -2.03 -23.20 -0.98
C PRO A 138 -1.44 -24.51 -0.44
N SER A 139 -0.78 -24.45 0.70
CA SER A 139 -0.24 -25.64 1.37
C SER A 139 -0.78 -25.75 2.79
N LEU A 140 -1.17 -26.96 3.18
CA LEU A 140 -1.55 -27.27 4.55
C LEU A 140 -0.31 -27.78 5.29
N PRO A 141 0.16 -27.10 6.33
CA PRO A 141 1.31 -27.56 7.12
C PRO A 141 0.99 -28.83 7.91
N GLY A 142 2.03 -29.61 8.24
CA GLY A 142 1.89 -30.83 9.05
C GLY A 142 1.74 -32.13 8.25
N GLY A 143 1.64 -32.10 6.93
CA GLY A 143 1.64 -33.30 6.09
C GLY A 143 3.03 -33.96 6.01
N ARG A 144 3.06 -35.29 5.83
CA ARG A 144 4.33 -36.03 5.65
C ARG A 144 4.94 -35.89 4.27
N ARG A 145 4.13 -35.48 3.29
CA ARG A 145 4.56 -35.25 1.90
C ARG A 145 4.11 -33.88 1.49
N ARG A 146 5.02 -33.09 0.93
CA ARG A 146 4.69 -31.86 0.23
C ARG A 146 4.63 -32.16 -1.27
N ALA A 147 3.53 -31.79 -1.90
CA ALA A 147 3.45 -31.75 -3.35
C ALA A 147 4.20 -30.50 -3.83
N GLY A 148 5.29 -30.70 -4.54
CA GLY A 148 6.13 -29.63 -5.07
C GLY A 148 7.31 -29.24 -4.17
N ALA A 149 8.15 -28.35 -4.66
CA ALA A 149 9.26 -27.76 -3.93
C ALA A 149 8.74 -26.75 -2.89
N ASN A 150 9.50 -26.56 -1.81
CA ASN A 150 9.22 -25.53 -0.79
C ASN A 150 9.54 -24.12 -1.30
N ARG A 151 9.57 -23.94 -2.60
CA ARG A 151 9.96 -22.71 -3.29
C ARG A 151 8.98 -22.44 -4.40
N VAL A 152 8.76 -21.17 -4.69
CA VAL A 152 7.85 -20.73 -5.73
C VAL A 152 8.60 -20.00 -6.85
N ARG A 153 8.02 -19.99 -8.04
CA ARG A 153 8.54 -19.15 -9.12
C ARG A 153 8.22 -17.68 -8.83
N LEU A 154 9.11 -16.80 -9.20
CA LEU A 154 8.94 -15.38 -9.03
C LEU A 154 7.60 -14.88 -9.62
N ALA A 155 7.22 -15.38 -10.81
CA ALA A 155 5.94 -15.04 -11.44
C ALA A 155 4.73 -15.44 -10.59
N GLN A 156 4.79 -16.52 -9.79
CA GLN A 156 3.72 -16.91 -8.88
C GLN A 156 3.63 -15.94 -7.69
N ALA A 157 4.76 -15.53 -7.14
CA ALA A 157 4.78 -14.55 -6.05
C ALA A 157 4.24 -13.19 -6.51
N LEU A 158 4.62 -12.71 -7.69
CA LEU A 158 4.06 -11.49 -8.29
C LEU A 158 2.56 -11.64 -8.59
N SER A 159 2.11 -12.85 -9.04
CA SER A 159 0.69 -13.13 -9.22
C SER A 159 -0.09 -13.01 -7.92
N SER A 160 0.45 -13.55 -6.80
CA SER A 160 -0.19 -13.40 -5.48
C SER A 160 -0.34 -11.92 -5.07
N VAL A 161 0.68 -11.10 -5.30
CA VAL A 161 0.61 -9.65 -5.05
C VAL A 161 -0.45 -8.99 -5.93
N ALA A 162 -0.49 -9.32 -7.22
CA ALA A 162 -1.46 -8.75 -8.16
C ALA A 162 -2.90 -9.19 -7.84
N ARG A 163 -3.11 -10.43 -7.42
CA ARG A 163 -4.43 -10.93 -6.97
C ARG A 163 -4.90 -10.24 -5.70
N ASP A 164 -4.00 -9.98 -4.75
CA ASP A 164 -4.33 -9.18 -3.57
C ASP A 164 -4.72 -7.75 -3.96
N ALA A 165 -4.01 -7.14 -4.92
CA ALA A 165 -4.38 -5.84 -5.47
C ALA A 165 -5.76 -5.86 -6.13
N GLY A 166 -6.04 -6.86 -6.97
CA GLY A 166 -7.34 -7.03 -7.62
C GLY A 166 -8.47 -7.16 -6.61
N ALA A 167 -8.29 -8.00 -5.57
CA ALA A 167 -9.25 -8.17 -4.49
C ALA A 167 -9.45 -6.86 -3.71
N LEU A 168 -8.38 -6.14 -3.37
CA LEU A 168 -8.43 -4.86 -2.69
C LEU A 168 -9.24 -3.83 -3.48
N PHE A 169 -8.90 -3.62 -4.76
CA PHE A 169 -9.57 -2.60 -5.57
C PHE A 169 -10.98 -2.97 -5.97
N THR A 170 -11.32 -4.25 -6.02
CA THR A 170 -12.71 -4.71 -6.16
C THR A 170 -13.52 -4.43 -4.90
N GLU A 171 -12.91 -4.61 -3.71
CA GLU A 171 -13.56 -4.34 -2.43
C GLU A 171 -13.81 -2.84 -2.21
N VAL A 172 -12.79 -2.00 -2.46
CA VAL A 172 -12.89 -0.57 -2.12
C VAL A 172 -13.50 0.27 -3.25
N GLY A 173 -13.50 -0.20 -4.48
CA GLY A 173 -13.95 0.54 -5.66
C GLY A 173 -13.14 1.79 -5.96
N PHE A 174 -13.53 2.51 -7.01
CA PHE A 174 -12.95 3.80 -7.42
C PHE A 174 -13.99 4.92 -7.44
N ASP A 175 -15.25 4.60 -7.23
CA ASP A 175 -16.35 5.56 -7.18
C ASP A 175 -16.43 6.24 -5.81
N ASP A 176 -17.02 7.44 -5.78
CA ASP A 176 -17.11 8.23 -4.56
C ASP A 176 -18.06 7.64 -3.50
N VAL A 177 -18.86 6.64 -3.87
CA VAL A 177 -19.83 5.97 -2.98
C VAL A 177 -19.55 4.48 -2.99
N GLU A 178 -19.26 3.90 -1.83
CA GLU A 178 -19.34 2.45 -1.67
C GLU A 178 -20.81 2.01 -1.83
N ALA A 179 -21.01 0.86 -2.48
CA ALA A 179 -22.32 0.34 -2.79
C ALA A 179 -23.24 0.14 -1.55
N ASP A 180 -22.66 0.09 -0.35
CA ASP A 180 -23.35 -0.10 0.93
C ASP A 180 -23.30 1.12 1.87
N GLY A 181 -22.78 2.26 1.40
CA GLY A 181 -22.71 3.50 2.17
C GLY A 181 -21.70 3.48 3.32
N ARG A 182 -20.84 2.47 3.40
CA ARG A 182 -19.80 2.40 4.44
C ARG A 182 -18.57 3.21 4.04
N PRO A 183 -17.82 3.78 5.02
CA PRO A 183 -16.57 4.46 4.72
C PRO A 183 -15.54 3.44 4.22
N THR A 184 -14.85 3.78 3.13
CA THR A 184 -13.77 2.93 2.62
C THR A 184 -12.69 2.71 3.69
N ARG A 185 -12.21 1.48 3.77
CA ARG A 185 -11.07 1.12 4.62
C ARG A 185 -9.73 1.54 4.05
N LEU A 186 -9.68 1.94 2.79
CA LEU A 186 -8.48 2.49 2.16
C LEU A 186 -8.37 3.98 2.51
N SER A 187 -7.23 4.37 3.09
CA SER A 187 -7.03 5.72 3.60
C SER A 187 -5.64 6.24 3.29
N ARG A 188 -5.54 7.56 3.13
CA ARG A 188 -4.25 8.26 3.09
C ARG A 188 -3.89 8.76 4.49
N CYS A 189 -2.59 8.75 4.80
CA CYS A 189 -2.09 9.30 6.05
C CYS A 189 -2.48 10.79 6.17
N SER A 190 -3.09 11.17 7.31
CA SER A 190 -3.53 12.54 7.58
C SER A 190 -2.39 13.52 7.91
N ALA A 191 -1.13 13.11 7.84
CA ALA A 191 0.00 14.04 7.97
C ALA A 191 0.21 14.76 6.63
N GLU A 192 0.28 16.10 6.69
CA GLU A 192 0.38 17.00 5.52
C GLU A 192 1.56 16.65 4.58
N ASP A 193 2.61 16.04 5.13
CA ASP A 193 3.86 15.75 4.47
C ASP A 193 4.11 14.24 4.29
N CYS A 194 3.06 13.40 4.32
CA CYS A 194 3.21 11.94 4.28
C CYS A 194 2.66 11.30 3.01
N GLY A 195 1.39 11.37 2.73
CA GLY A 195 0.78 10.81 1.51
C GLY A 195 0.71 9.28 1.41
N LEU A 196 1.26 8.51 2.38
CA LEU A 196 1.22 7.04 2.35
C LEU A 196 -0.22 6.53 2.43
N VAL A 197 -0.55 5.57 1.57
CA VAL A 197 -1.84 4.89 1.53
C VAL A 197 -1.77 3.61 2.36
N PHE A 198 -2.82 3.28 3.10
CA PHE A 198 -2.92 2.06 3.88
C PHE A 198 -4.37 1.57 3.94
N TYR A 199 -4.53 0.28 4.12
CA TYR A 199 -5.82 -0.35 4.41
C TYR A 199 -5.98 -0.45 5.93
N ASP A 200 -7.10 0.07 6.45
CA ASP A 200 -7.39 0.06 7.87
C ASP A 200 -8.10 -1.24 8.27
N SER A 201 -7.33 -2.21 8.71
CA SER A 201 -7.83 -3.48 9.23
C SER A 201 -8.31 -3.40 10.69
N SER A 202 -8.23 -2.24 11.35
CA SER A 202 -8.67 -2.08 12.72
C SER A 202 -10.18 -2.28 12.87
N ARG A 203 -10.61 -2.77 14.05
CA ARG A 203 -12.02 -3.04 14.32
C ARG A 203 -12.91 -1.80 14.10
N GLY A 204 -12.43 -0.62 14.45
CA GLY A 204 -13.19 0.63 14.39
C GLY A 204 -13.01 1.41 13.08
N GLY A 205 -12.13 1.01 12.16
CA GLY A 205 -11.88 1.77 10.92
C GLY A 205 -11.45 3.22 11.16
N THR A 206 -10.70 3.49 12.24
CA THR A 206 -10.38 4.86 12.69
C THR A 206 -8.90 5.23 12.56
N ARG A 207 -8.11 4.40 11.90
CA ARG A 207 -6.69 4.65 11.68
C ARG A 207 -6.51 5.89 10.79
N ARG A 208 -5.82 6.90 11.32
CA ARG A 208 -5.57 8.18 10.65
C ARG A 208 -4.14 8.35 10.15
N TRP A 209 -3.21 7.58 10.70
CA TRP A 209 -1.78 7.74 10.50
C TRP A 209 -1.18 6.45 9.95
N CYS A 210 -0.27 6.58 9.01
CA CYS A 210 0.51 5.43 8.54
C CYS A 210 1.26 4.73 9.69
N SER A 211 1.75 5.51 10.65
CA SER A 211 2.39 5.03 11.87
C SER A 211 2.15 6.02 13.01
N MET A 212 1.79 5.51 14.20
CA MET A 212 1.69 6.33 15.41
C MET A 212 3.06 6.84 15.85
N GLN A 213 4.10 6.03 15.73
CA GLN A 213 5.47 6.41 16.13
C GLN A 213 6.02 7.58 15.30
N ARG A 214 5.64 7.66 14.03
CA ARG A 214 6.12 8.71 13.12
C ARG A 214 5.08 9.83 12.97
N CYS A 215 4.04 9.61 12.21
CA CYS A 215 3.10 10.67 11.82
C CYS A 215 2.17 11.06 12.97
N GLY A 216 1.70 10.08 13.77
CA GLY A 216 0.83 10.35 14.91
C GLY A 216 1.54 11.19 15.99
N ASN A 217 2.76 10.85 16.36
CA ASN A 217 3.52 11.62 17.35
C ASN A 217 3.88 13.03 16.84
N ARG A 218 4.27 13.16 15.58
CA ARG A 218 4.52 14.49 14.98
C ARG A 218 3.27 15.37 15.01
N ALA A 219 2.10 14.80 14.70
CA ALA A 219 0.84 15.53 14.76
C ALA A 219 0.50 15.98 16.20
N LYS A 220 0.71 15.11 17.20
CA LYS A 220 0.52 15.48 18.62
C LYS A 220 1.43 16.63 19.06
N VAL A 221 2.72 16.57 18.68
CA VAL A 221 3.68 17.65 19.00
C VAL A 221 3.29 18.96 18.34
N ARG A 222 2.89 18.95 17.06
CA ARG A 222 2.39 20.16 16.37
C ARG A 222 1.17 20.75 17.06
N ALA A 223 0.19 19.92 17.39
CA ALA A 223 -1.03 20.38 18.08
C ALA A 223 -0.73 20.96 19.47
N HIS A 224 0.22 20.39 20.21
CA HIS A 224 0.66 20.93 21.50
C HIS A 224 1.33 22.30 21.35
N ARG A 225 2.26 22.43 20.38
CA ARG A 225 2.94 23.71 20.10
C ARG A 225 1.96 24.81 19.67
N ALA A 226 0.98 24.46 18.82
CA ALA A 226 -0.04 25.43 18.38
C ALA A 226 -0.91 25.94 19.55
N ARG A 227 -1.28 25.09 20.51
CA ARG A 227 -2.02 25.51 21.70
C ARG A 227 -1.20 26.46 22.56
N ARG A 228 0.08 26.15 22.81
CA ARG A 228 0.97 27.02 23.60
C ARG A 228 1.29 28.39 22.95
N ALA A 229 1.19 28.48 21.63
CA ALA A 229 1.39 29.73 20.90
C ALA A 229 0.12 30.62 20.88
N ALA A 230 -1.03 30.07 21.25
CA ALA A 230 -2.31 30.76 21.32
C ALA A 230 -2.67 31.21 22.75
N GLU A 231 -1.88 30.83 23.75
CA GLU A 231 -1.90 31.27 25.14
C GLU A 231 -0.96 32.48 25.36
#